data_95648ebdcc6ab405612f93997397a4d8
#
_entry.id   95648ebdcc6ab405612f93997397a4d8
#
_cell.length_a   1.000
_cell.length_b   1.000
_cell.length_c   1.000
_cell.angle_alpha   90.00
_cell.angle_beta   90.00
_cell.angle_gamma   90.00
#
_symmetry.space_group_name_H-M   'P 1'
#
loop_
_entity.id
_entity.type
_entity.pdbx_description
1 polymer ?
#
loop_
_entity_poly.entity_id
_entity_poly.type
_entity_poly.pdbx_seq_one_letter_code
_entity_poly.pdbx_strand_id
1 'polypeptide(L)'
;MATTRSSSTETRSRRRDSGSSERRRPRSGRASTSRERRSGESGSRSITAKNVTAQERTFLAEHASQLSPTTLRAKWIHSPDEHEDRSGQSLATRYDDVIRAWADQRGAKPATVRSRQSDQPRTLRFDFPGYGGGRLEPVDWDAWLGTFNRRKLVFLFQEHKRDGSESNFFRLDSPEREEG
;
A
#
# COMPACT_ATOMS: atom_id res chain seq x y z
N MET A 1 -4.81 58.53 -20.24
CA MET A 1 -5.33 59.43 -19.20
C MET A 1 -5.61 58.60 -18.00
N ALA A 2 -4.74 58.73 -17.12
CA ALA A 2 -4.78 59.35 -15.80
C ALA A 2 -5.24 58.34 -14.76
N THR A 3 -4.30 57.81 -13.95
CA THR A 3 -3.87 58.30 -12.62
C THR A 3 -4.88 57.97 -11.54
N THR A 4 -4.63 57.48 -10.37
CA THR A 4 -3.54 57.57 -9.38
C THR A 4 -3.99 56.95 -8.09
N ARG A 5 -3.01 56.38 -7.34
CA ARG A 5 -2.65 56.55 -5.92
C ARG A 5 -3.49 55.80 -4.87
N SER A 6 -2.86 54.91 -4.09
CA SER A 6 -1.90 55.15 -2.97
C SER A 6 -2.53 55.57 -1.65
N SER A 7 -2.30 54.82 -0.61
CA SER A 7 -1.94 55.21 0.77
C SER A 7 -2.15 54.00 1.71
N SER A 8 -1.21 53.30 2.22
CA SER A 8 -0.29 53.50 3.37
C SER A 8 -0.89 54.19 4.62
N THR A 9 -0.87 53.51 5.71
CA THR A 9 -0.51 53.92 7.09
C THR A 9 -0.72 52.72 8.00
N GLU A 10 0.28 52.10 8.52
CA GLU A 10 1.28 52.41 9.56
C GLU A 10 0.71 52.56 11.00
N THR A 11 1.26 51.68 11.82
CA THR A 11 1.75 51.87 13.21
C THR A 11 0.77 51.87 14.34
N ARG A 12 0.84 50.91 15.28
CA ARG A 12 1.41 51.23 16.61
C ARG A 12 1.52 50.06 17.58
N SER A 13 2.74 49.85 17.93
CA SER A 13 3.26 49.15 19.08
C SER A 13 2.63 49.63 20.43
N ARG A 14 2.39 48.72 21.36
CA ARG A 14 2.54 48.98 22.78
C ARG A 14 2.93 47.73 23.55
N ARG A 15 4.11 47.84 24.09
CA ARG A 15 4.70 47.05 25.19
C ARG A 15 3.98 47.29 26.51
N ARG A 16 4.09 46.32 27.35
CA ARG A 16 4.38 46.33 28.84
C ARG A 16 3.71 45.11 29.47
N ASP A 17 4.19 44.46 30.39
CA ASP A 17 5.40 44.35 31.25
C ASP A 17 5.02 43.42 32.39
N SER A 18 5.97 42.59 32.81
CA SER A 18 6.22 42.09 34.15
C SER A 18 5.16 41.46 35.03
N GLY A 19 5.47 40.24 35.50
CA GLY A 19 4.85 39.62 36.64
C GLY A 19 5.52 38.31 37.04
N SER A 20 6.70 38.41 37.64
CA SER A 20 7.38 37.35 38.40
C SER A 20 6.53 36.87 39.55
N SER A 21 6.43 35.57 39.77
CA SER A 21 6.46 35.03 41.13
C SER A 21 6.84 33.55 41.13
N GLU A 22 8.01 33.37 41.61
CA GLU A 22 8.68 32.22 42.15
C GLU A 22 7.93 31.63 43.35
N ARG A 23 7.57 30.33 43.32
CA ARG A 23 7.43 29.55 44.57
C ARG A 23 7.71 28.06 44.33
N ARG A 24 8.89 27.67 44.77
CA ARG A 24 9.29 26.53 45.61
C ARG A 24 8.70 25.17 45.35
N ARG A 25 9.64 24.30 45.01
CA ARG A 25 9.56 22.83 45.13
C ARG A 25 9.34 22.38 46.57
N PRO A 26 8.80 21.15 46.75
CA PRO A 26 9.64 20.18 47.47
C PRO A 26 9.84 18.87 46.68
N ARG A 27 11.00 18.31 46.92
CA ARG A 27 11.45 16.96 46.58
C ARG A 27 10.67 15.95 47.43
N SER A 28 10.29 14.83 46.84
CA SER A 28 10.58 13.48 47.37
C SER A 28 9.81 12.43 46.57
N GLY A 29 10.44 11.28 46.35
CA GLY A 29 9.73 10.08 45.90
C GLY A 29 10.43 9.32 44.76
N ARG A 30 11.58 8.74 45.08
CA ARG A 30 12.26 7.71 44.30
C ARG A 30 11.38 6.46 44.33
N ALA A 31 10.80 6.10 43.21
CA ALA A 31 10.30 4.77 42.98
C ALA A 31 10.82 4.29 41.61
N SER A 32 11.89 3.52 41.71
CA SER A 32 12.37 2.69 40.60
C SER A 32 11.36 1.60 40.36
N THR A 33 10.50 1.75 39.37
CA THR A 33 9.80 0.62 38.81
C THR A 33 10.55 0.21 37.54
N SER A 34 11.25 -0.87 37.66
CA SER A 34 11.84 -1.64 36.59
C SER A 34 10.80 -1.86 35.51
N ARG A 35 10.98 -1.12 34.42
CA ARG A 35 10.23 -1.37 33.19
C ARG A 35 10.83 -2.66 32.62
N GLU A 36 10.25 -3.78 33.02
CA GLU A 36 10.43 -5.04 32.33
C GLU A 36 10.24 -4.79 30.85
N ARG A 37 11.35 -4.91 30.12
CA ARG A 37 11.33 -5.02 28.67
C ARG A 37 10.57 -6.31 28.37
N ARG A 38 9.30 -6.18 28.05
CA ARG A 38 8.57 -7.26 27.39
C ARG A 38 9.27 -7.49 26.06
N SER A 39 10.13 -8.47 26.07
CA SER A 39 10.72 -9.11 24.93
C SER A 39 9.62 -9.48 23.96
N GLY A 40 9.80 -9.07 22.69
CA GLY A 40 8.98 -9.32 21.53
C GLY A 40 8.04 -10.51 21.60
N GLU A 41 6.79 -10.20 21.85
CA GLU A 41 5.69 -10.98 21.35
C GLU A 41 5.68 -10.75 19.84
N SER A 42 6.29 -11.69 19.11
CA SER A 42 6.08 -11.86 17.69
C SER A 42 4.56 -12.01 17.52
N GLY A 43 3.88 -10.91 17.32
CA GLY A 43 2.45 -10.86 17.13
C GLY A 43 2.10 -11.70 15.91
N SER A 44 1.66 -12.93 16.13
CA SER A 44 1.09 -13.79 15.10
C SER A 44 0.01 -12.98 14.40
N ARG A 45 0.29 -12.54 13.16
CA ARG A 45 -0.67 -11.76 12.36
C ARG A 45 -1.86 -12.64 12.07
N SER A 46 -3.02 -12.23 12.53
CA SER A 46 -4.26 -12.99 12.35
C SER A 46 -4.63 -13.07 10.87
N ILE A 47 -4.81 -14.29 10.38
CA ILE A 47 -5.29 -14.58 9.02
C ILE A 47 -6.81 -14.65 9.09
N THR A 48 -7.48 -13.68 8.45
CA THR A 48 -8.93 -13.63 8.32
C THR A 48 -9.37 -13.55 6.86
N ALA A 49 -8.49 -13.99 5.95
CA ALA A 49 -8.77 -14.09 4.53
C ALA A 49 -10.00 -14.97 4.27
N LYS A 50 -10.81 -14.56 3.29
CA LYS A 50 -12.02 -15.28 2.88
C LYS A 50 -11.80 -16.04 1.59
N ASN A 51 -12.60 -17.09 1.37
CA ASN A 51 -12.59 -17.88 0.14
C ASN A 51 -11.20 -18.47 -0.18
N VAL A 52 -10.48 -18.94 0.84
CA VAL A 52 -9.15 -19.52 0.68
C VAL A 52 -9.20 -21.04 0.58
N THR A 53 -8.45 -21.59 -0.37
CA THR A 53 -8.21 -23.03 -0.49
C THR A 53 -7.30 -23.53 0.64
N ALA A 54 -7.19 -24.85 0.79
CA ALA A 54 -6.28 -25.44 1.76
C ALA A 54 -4.80 -25.05 1.47
N GLN A 55 -4.40 -25.04 0.20
CA GLN A 55 -3.03 -24.64 -0.22
C GLN A 55 -2.74 -23.17 0.07
N GLU A 56 -3.70 -22.28 -0.21
CA GLU A 56 -3.56 -20.84 0.08
C GLU A 56 -3.51 -20.57 1.58
N ARG A 57 -4.27 -21.32 2.37
CA ARG A 57 -4.22 -21.23 3.83
C ARG A 57 -2.85 -21.58 4.37
N THR A 58 -2.25 -22.67 3.85
CA THR A 58 -0.90 -23.07 4.19
C THR A 58 0.10 -21.99 3.78
N PHE A 59 0.02 -21.50 2.53
CA PHE A 59 0.86 -20.42 2.03
C PHE A 59 0.76 -19.16 2.90
N LEU A 60 -0.46 -18.74 3.25
CA LEU A 60 -0.69 -17.58 4.11
C LEU A 60 -0.09 -17.77 5.51
N ALA A 61 -0.20 -18.98 6.08
CA ALA A 61 0.35 -19.28 7.38
C ALA A 61 1.89 -19.24 7.38
N GLU A 62 2.52 -19.81 6.35
CA GLU A 62 3.97 -19.84 6.19
C GLU A 62 4.58 -18.45 5.99
N HIS A 63 3.84 -17.54 5.31
CA HIS A 63 4.33 -16.23 4.93
C HIS A 63 3.63 -15.05 5.63
N ALA A 64 2.92 -15.32 6.74
CA ALA A 64 2.12 -14.30 7.43
C ALA A 64 2.93 -13.09 7.92
N SER A 65 4.21 -13.28 8.25
CA SER A 65 5.09 -12.19 8.70
C SER A 65 5.54 -11.27 7.56
N GLN A 66 5.67 -11.79 6.34
CA GLN A 66 6.15 -11.07 5.17
C GLN A 66 5.01 -10.42 4.38
N LEU A 67 3.84 -11.05 4.37
CA LEU A 67 2.68 -10.54 3.64
C LEU A 67 2.03 -9.34 4.34
N SER A 68 1.39 -8.48 3.56
CA SER A 68 0.70 -7.32 4.12
C SER A 68 -0.54 -7.73 4.91
N PRO A 69 -0.95 -6.94 5.91
CA PRO A 69 -2.19 -7.18 6.63
C PRO A 69 -3.43 -7.19 5.72
N THR A 70 -3.36 -6.51 4.57
CA THR A 70 -4.46 -6.50 3.59
C THR A 70 -4.59 -7.85 2.91
N THR A 71 -3.48 -8.48 2.49
CA THR A 71 -3.47 -9.83 1.92
C THR A 71 -4.04 -10.86 2.89
N LEU A 72 -3.68 -10.75 4.17
CA LEU A 72 -4.16 -11.68 5.21
C LEU A 72 -5.66 -11.54 5.52
N ARG A 73 -6.33 -10.50 5.01
CA ARG A 73 -7.76 -10.21 5.20
C ARG A 73 -8.57 -10.15 3.91
N ALA A 74 -7.92 -10.22 2.75
CA ALA A 74 -8.56 -10.14 1.45
C ALA A 74 -9.52 -11.32 1.20
N LYS A 75 -10.48 -11.12 0.32
CA LYS A 75 -11.20 -12.23 -0.31
C LYS A 75 -10.35 -12.77 -1.46
N TRP A 76 -10.11 -14.06 -1.48
CA TRP A 76 -9.36 -14.71 -2.55
C TRP A 76 -10.26 -15.05 -3.72
N ILE A 77 -9.76 -14.84 -4.92
CA ILE A 77 -10.46 -15.02 -6.19
C ILE A 77 -9.68 -16.04 -7.02
N HIS A 78 -10.38 -17.05 -7.54
CA HIS A 78 -9.81 -18.19 -8.25
C HIS A 78 -10.20 -18.25 -9.72
N SER A 79 -11.27 -17.54 -10.10
CA SER A 79 -11.81 -17.48 -11.46
C SER A 79 -12.21 -16.05 -11.80
N PRO A 80 -12.12 -15.66 -13.10
CA PRO A 80 -12.63 -14.36 -13.57
C PRO A 80 -14.11 -14.11 -13.31
N ASP A 81 -14.89 -15.16 -13.05
CA ASP A 81 -16.32 -15.08 -12.75
C ASP A 81 -16.62 -14.80 -11.25
N GLU A 82 -15.59 -14.84 -10.42
CA GLU A 82 -15.71 -14.51 -8.99
C GLU A 82 -15.45 -13.01 -8.78
N HIS A 83 -16.33 -12.36 -8.04
CA HIS A 83 -16.30 -10.91 -7.83
C HIS A 83 -16.28 -10.52 -6.36
N GLU A 84 -16.11 -9.23 -6.11
CA GLU A 84 -16.22 -8.65 -4.78
C GLU A 84 -17.64 -8.81 -4.20
N ASP A 85 -17.74 -8.91 -2.87
CA ASP A 85 -19.04 -8.96 -2.18
C ASP A 85 -19.63 -7.54 -1.98
N ARG A 86 -18.78 -6.53 -2.06
CA ARG A 86 -19.13 -5.11 -1.86
C ARG A 86 -18.07 -4.20 -2.45
N SER A 87 -18.46 -3.04 -2.93
CA SER A 87 -17.55 -2.03 -3.48
C SER A 87 -16.46 -1.63 -2.48
N GLY A 88 -15.24 -1.54 -2.97
CA GLY A 88 -14.06 -1.20 -2.19
C GLY A 88 -13.47 -2.36 -1.37
N GLN A 89 -13.93 -3.58 -1.62
CA GLN A 89 -13.34 -4.77 -1.01
C GLN A 89 -11.96 -5.05 -1.63
N SER A 90 -11.01 -5.41 -0.78
CA SER A 90 -9.71 -5.91 -1.26
C SER A 90 -9.82 -7.38 -1.63
N LEU A 91 -9.41 -7.68 -2.83
CA LEU A 91 -9.35 -9.01 -3.42
C LEU A 91 -7.90 -9.44 -3.57
N ALA A 92 -7.66 -10.73 -3.52
CA ALA A 92 -6.34 -11.32 -3.72
C ALA A 92 -6.43 -12.52 -4.67
N THR A 93 -5.42 -12.70 -5.51
CA THR A 93 -5.32 -13.88 -6.37
C THR A 93 -3.87 -14.24 -6.68
N ARG A 94 -3.67 -15.47 -7.11
CA ARG A 94 -2.45 -15.98 -7.73
C ARG A 94 -2.73 -16.66 -9.07
N TYR A 95 -3.94 -16.52 -9.59
CA TYR A 95 -4.39 -17.13 -10.84
C TYR A 95 -4.19 -16.16 -11.99
N ASP A 96 -3.46 -16.64 -13.01
CA ASP A 96 -3.05 -15.85 -14.18
C ASP A 96 -4.23 -15.31 -14.99
N ASP A 97 -5.29 -16.10 -15.14
CA ASP A 97 -6.50 -15.75 -15.87
C ASP A 97 -7.30 -14.64 -15.17
N VAL A 98 -7.34 -14.64 -13.85
CA VAL A 98 -7.97 -13.55 -13.06
C VAL A 98 -7.20 -12.24 -13.25
N ILE A 99 -5.86 -12.29 -13.21
CA ILE A 99 -5.01 -11.11 -13.40
C ILE A 99 -5.19 -10.54 -14.82
N ARG A 100 -5.19 -11.41 -15.84
CA ARG A 100 -5.43 -11.01 -17.24
C ARG A 100 -6.81 -10.38 -17.41
N ALA A 101 -7.86 -11.02 -16.92
CA ALA A 101 -9.23 -10.52 -17.04
C ALA A 101 -9.40 -9.15 -16.36
N TRP A 102 -8.82 -8.97 -15.17
CA TRP A 102 -8.85 -7.69 -14.47
C TRP A 102 -8.13 -6.58 -15.25
N ALA A 103 -6.98 -6.88 -15.83
CA ALA A 103 -6.21 -5.93 -16.63
C ALA A 103 -6.94 -5.58 -17.94
N ASP A 104 -7.48 -6.57 -18.64
CA ASP A 104 -8.19 -6.40 -19.91
C ASP A 104 -9.44 -5.52 -19.74
N GLN A 105 -10.21 -5.72 -18.68
CA GLN A 105 -11.37 -4.87 -18.35
C GLN A 105 -11.00 -3.39 -18.24
N ARG A 106 -9.77 -3.08 -17.82
CA ARG A 106 -9.25 -1.73 -17.64
C ARG A 106 -8.41 -1.22 -18.81
N GLY A 107 -8.29 -2.02 -19.87
CA GLY A 107 -7.40 -1.73 -21.01
C GLY A 107 -5.92 -1.63 -20.57
N ALA A 108 -5.58 -2.19 -19.44
CA ALA A 108 -4.23 -2.16 -18.88
C ALA A 108 -3.34 -3.20 -19.57
N LYS A 109 -2.10 -2.82 -19.87
CA LYS A 109 -1.12 -3.70 -20.51
C LYS A 109 0.02 -4.03 -19.56
N PRO A 110 0.53 -5.28 -19.58
CA PRO A 110 1.67 -5.65 -18.75
C PRO A 110 2.89 -4.84 -19.15
N ALA A 111 3.59 -4.32 -18.17
CA ALA A 111 4.73 -3.44 -18.36
C ALA A 111 5.79 -3.62 -17.27
N THR A 112 6.97 -3.10 -17.51
CA THR A 112 8.07 -3.00 -16.54
C THR A 112 8.67 -1.61 -16.55
N VAL A 113 9.42 -1.27 -15.51
CA VAL A 113 10.26 -0.07 -15.54
C VAL A 113 11.53 -0.39 -16.32
N ARG A 114 11.87 0.47 -17.29
CA ARG A 114 13.09 0.32 -18.11
C ARG A 114 14.32 0.08 -17.24
N SER A 115 14.99 -1.02 -17.48
CA SER A 115 16.25 -1.37 -16.81
C SER A 115 17.30 -1.70 -17.84
N ARG A 116 18.50 -1.11 -17.68
CA ARG A 116 19.64 -1.34 -18.59
C ARG A 116 20.34 -2.70 -18.38
N GLN A 117 19.91 -3.50 -17.42
CA GLN A 117 20.71 -4.64 -16.92
C GLN A 117 20.05 -6.02 -17.02
N SER A 118 18.85 -6.15 -17.56
CA SER A 118 18.16 -7.46 -17.57
C SER A 118 17.09 -7.54 -18.65
N ASP A 119 17.08 -8.67 -19.38
CA ASP A 119 16.04 -9.03 -20.34
C ASP A 119 14.72 -9.46 -19.65
N GLN A 120 14.74 -9.65 -18.33
CA GLN A 120 13.56 -10.03 -17.57
C GLN A 120 13.01 -8.84 -16.78
N PRO A 121 11.67 -8.73 -16.69
CA PRO A 121 11.04 -7.65 -15.95
C PRO A 121 11.37 -7.74 -14.46
N ARG A 122 12.15 -6.78 -13.95
CA ARG A 122 12.49 -6.71 -12.52
C ARG A 122 11.36 -6.12 -11.69
N THR A 123 10.62 -5.18 -12.27
CA THR A 123 9.51 -4.49 -11.61
C THR A 123 8.26 -4.68 -12.44
N LEU A 124 7.33 -5.47 -11.93
CA LEU A 124 6.06 -5.70 -12.61
C LEU A 124 5.13 -4.49 -12.43
N ARG A 125 4.59 -3.99 -13.54
CA ARG A 125 3.69 -2.84 -13.60
C ARG A 125 2.59 -3.12 -14.61
N PHE A 126 1.58 -2.26 -14.62
CA PHE A 126 0.63 -2.12 -15.72
C PHE A 126 0.69 -0.71 -16.28
N ASP A 127 0.59 -0.63 -17.58
CA ASP A 127 0.36 0.63 -18.30
C ASP A 127 -1.15 0.78 -18.54
N PHE A 128 -1.74 1.80 -17.94
CA PHE A 128 -3.16 2.10 -18.06
C PHE A 128 -3.37 3.18 -19.12
N PRO A 129 -4.45 3.09 -19.93
CA PRO A 129 -4.75 4.12 -20.91
C PRO A 129 -4.94 5.50 -20.24
N GLY A 130 -4.30 6.51 -20.81
CA GLY A 130 -4.41 7.90 -20.34
C GLY A 130 -3.46 8.30 -19.19
N TYR A 131 -2.69 7.38 -18.63
CA TYR A 131 -1.76 7.70 -17.53
C TYR A 131 -0.32 8.02 -17.97
N GLY A 132 -0.04 8.03 -19.26
CA GLY A 132 1.23 8.50 -19.83
C GLY A 132 2.46 7.83 -19.24
N GLY A 133 2.61 6.52 -19.43
CA GLY A 133 3.67 5.69 -18.86
C GLY A 133 5.08 5.92 -19.43
N GLY A 134 5.55 7.16 -19.58
CA GLY A 134 6.78 7.52 -20.28
C GLY A 134 8.09 6.85 -19.81
N ARG A 135 8.03 6.02 -18.77
CA ARG A 135 9.15 5.20 -18.28
C ARG A 135 8.84 3.71 -18.27
N LEU A 136 7.64 3.33 -18.72
CA LEU A 136 7.24 1.94 -18.77
C LEU A 136 7.59 1.36 -20.13
N GLU A 137 8.06 0.13 -20.14
CA GLU A 137 8.27 -0.69 -21.33
C GLU A 137 7.21 -1.78 -21.35
N PRO A 138 6.54 -1.98 -22.49
CA PRO A 138 5.64 -3.12 -22.65
C PRO A 138 6.40 -4.44 -22.45
N VAL A 139 5.74 -5.40 -21.86
CA VAL A 139 6.25 -6.75 -21.62
C VAL A 139 5.19 -7.75 -22.05
N ASP A 140 5.61 -8.89 -22.58
CA ASP A 140 4.68 -9.97 -22.87
C ASP A 140 4.07 -10.54 -21.60
N TRP A 141 2.82 -11.00 -21.69
CA TRP A 141 2.14 -11.64 -20.57
C TRP A 141 2.92 -12.82 -19.99
N ASP A 142 3.54 -13.63 -20.85
CA ASP A 142 4.29 -14.81 -20.38
C ASP A 142 5.53 -14.41 -19.58
N ALA A 143 6.25 -13.37 -19.97
CA ALA A 143 7.38 -12.85 -19.22
C ALA A 143 6.93 -12.20 -17.89
N TRP A 144 5.80 -11.48 -17.93
CA TRP A 144 5.22 -10.84 -16.75
C TRP A 144 4.74 -11.86 -15.73
N LEU A 145 3.88 -12.79 -16.16
CA LEU A 145 3.32 -13.84 -15.30
C LEU A 145 4.38 -14.86 -14.87
N GLY A 146 5.32 -15.19 -15.75
CA GLY A 146 6.46 -16.03 -15.39
C GLY A 146 7.29 -15.44 -14.25
N THR A 147 7.49 -14.13 -14.25
CA THR A 147 8.17 -13.43 -13.14
C THR A 147 7.29 -13.37 -11.89
N PHE A 148 6.00 -13.11 -12.04
CA PHE A 148 5.02 -13.10 -10.97
C PHE A 148 4.99 -14.44 -10.22
N ASN A 149 4.86 -15.55 -10.96
CA ASN A 149 4.78 -16.90 -10.42
C ASN A 149 6.09 -17.36 -9.77
N ARG A 150 7.23 -17.09 -10.44
CA ARG A 150 8.57 -17.45 -9.91
C ARG A 150 8.84 -16.78 -8.56
N ARG A 151 8.41 -15.53 -8.39
CA ARG A 151 8.55 -14.77 -7.14
C ARG A 151 7.42 -15.03 -6.15
N LYS A 152 6.52 -15.97 -6.43
CA LYS A 152 5.38 -16.35 -5.59
C LYS A 152 4.53 -15.16 -5.14
N LEU A 153 4.41 -14.14 -5.99
CA LEU A 153 3.69 -12.92 -5.63
C LEU A 153 2.20 -13.18 -5.44
N VAL A 154 1.56 -12.31 -4.68
CA VAL A 154 0.11 -12.21 -4.55
C VAL A 154 -0.34 -10.92 -5.23
N PHE A 155 -1.29 -11.03 -6.13
CA PHE A 155 -1.95 -9.89 -6.76
C PHE A 155 -3.10 -9.42 -5.90
N LEU A 156 -2.92 -8.27 -5.28
CA LEU A 156 -3.94 -7.57 -4.50
C LEU A 156 -4.59 -6.52 -5.38
N PHE A 157 -5.92 -6.49 -5.43
CA PHE A 157 -6.63 -5.58 -6.31
C PHE A 157 -8.00 -5.19 -5.75
N GLN A 158 -8.66 -4.26 -6.41
CA GLN A 158 -10.06 -3.90 -6.20
C GLN A 158 -10.76 -3.83 -7.55
N GLU A 159 -12.01 -4.26 -7.60
CA GLU A 159 -12.85 -4.07 -8.80
C GLU A 159 -13.43 -2.66 -8.82
N HIS A 160 -14.00 -2.23 -7.72
CA HIS A 160 -14.58 -0.90 -7.57
C HIS A 160 -14.02 -0.18 -6.34
N LYS A 161 -14.05 1.14 -6.36
CA LYS A 161 -13.85 1.99 -5.20
C LYS A 161 -15.09 1.96 -4.31
N ARG A 162 -15.00 2.53 -3.11
CA ARG A 162 -16.14 2.58 -2.18
C ARG A 162 -17.36 3.30 -2.72
N ASP A 163 -17.18 4.23 -3.66
CA ASP A 163 -18.24 4.97 -4.33
C ASP A 163 -18.87 4.20 -5.51
N GLY A 164 -18.42 2.98 -5.77
CA GLY A 164 -18.89 2.12 -6.87
C GLY A 164 -18.23 2.40 -8.22
N SER A 165 -17.37 3.40 -8.35
CA SER A 165 -16.60 3.62 -9.58
C SER A 165 -15.50 2.57 -9.76
N GLU A 166 -15.14 2.28 -11.01
CA GLU A 166 -14.06 1.34 -11.33
C GLU A 166 -12.76 1.70 -10.63
N SER A 167 -12.05 0.71 -10.10
CA SER A 167 -10.78 0.88 -9.43
C SER A 167 -9.63 0.32 -10.24
N ASN A 168 -8.61 1.15 -10.47
CA ASN A 168 -7.33 0.73 -11.03
C ASN A 168 -6.31 0.37 -9.95
N PHE A 169 -6.77 0.20 -8.70
CA PHE A 169 -5.89 -0.16 -7.61
C PHE A 169 -5.42 -1.60 -7.72
N PHE A 170 -4.11 -1.77 -7.77
CA PHE A 170 -3.47 -3.06 -7.57
C PHE A 170 -2.17 -2.91 -6.78
N ARG A 171 -1.76 -3.99 -6.19
CA ARG A 171 -0.49 -4.12 -5.49
C ARG A 171 0.02 -5.55 -5.62
N LEU A 172 1.32 -5.69 -5.79
CA LEU A 172 1.99 -6.99 -5.72
C LEU A 172 2.57 -7.14 -4.32
N ASP A 173 2.15 -8.19 -3.63
CA ASP A 173 2.66 -8.54 -2.32
C ASP A 173 3.62 -9.73 -2.44
N SER A 174 4.76 -9.65 -1.76
CA SER A 174 5.83 -10.64 -1.88
C SER A 174 6.00 -11.39 -0.57
N PRO A 175 6.01 -12.74 -0.60
CA PRO A 175 6.39 -13.53 0.56
C PRO A 175 7.89 -13.50 0.85
N GLU A 176 8.70 -13.07 -0.13
CA GLU A 176 10.16 -12.97 -0.03
C GLU A 176 10.60 -11.51 0.18
N ARG A 177 9.92 -10.79 1.08
CA ARG A 177 10.35 -9.44 1.42
C ARG A 177 11.60 -9.55 2.28
N GLU A 178 12.77 -9.30 1.68
CA GLU A 178 13.99 -9.07 2.44
C GLU A 178 13.75 -7.87 3.37
N GLU A 179 13.91 -8.11 4.66
CA GLU A 179 13.99 -7.03 5.64
C GLU A 179 15.33 -6.32 5.41
N GLY A 180 15.28 -5.19 4.70
CA GLY A 180 16.41 -4.28 4.51
C GLY A 180 16.44 -3.23 5.60
#